data_608b56643b423ad991b31013be3f8952
#
_entry.id   608b56643b423ad991b31013be3f8952
#
_cell.length_a   1.000
_cell.length_b   1.000
_cell.length_c   1.000
_cell.angle_alpha   90.00
_cell.angle_beta   90.00
_cell.angle_gamma   90.00
#
_symmetry.space_group_name_H-M   'P 1'
#
loop_
_entity.id
_entity.type
_entity.pdbx_description
1 polymer ?
#
loop_
_entity_poly.entity_id
_entity_poly.type
_entity_poly.pdbx_seq_one_letter_code
_entity_poly.pdbx_strand_id
1 'polypeptide(L)'
;MSQTRTITVEKQTLAPAKEVANVTPGLIMEKTYGSFLNVNELAKATDWEKSTIKDLAEINKNIVRWRSIRAVKPYSAIATGYINIPEDGVYFISSNNEEVWIDGKLLINNAGETKRFSRHDTSIALAKGLHELKVVFLGNRLGGWPTYWNLCEIELRKSDNDKFVWVTPDMLFH
;
A
#
# COMPACT_ATOMS: atom_id res chain seq x y z
N MET A 1 30.72 16.20 31.35
CA MET A 1 29.48 15.66 31.98
C MET A 1 28.78 14.76 30.99
N SER A 2 28.66 13.47 31.30
CA SER A 2 27.93 12.51 30.45
C SER A 2 26.44 12.66 30.72
N GLN A 3 25.63 12.97 29.71
CA GLN A 3 24.17 12.96 29.83
C GLN A 3 23.68 11.54 29.57
N THR A 4 23.17 10.88 30.58
CA THR A 4 22.47 9.61 30.44
C THR A 4 21.05 9.89 29.95
N ARG A 5 20.72 9.41 28.74
CA ARG A 5 19.34 9.41 28.23
C ARG A 5 18.69 8.08 28.59
N THR A 6 17.61 8.13 29.33
CA THR A 6 16.77 6.96 29.56
C THR A 6 15.84 6.79 28.37
N ILE A 7 15.93 5.69 27.64
CA ILE A 7 15.00 5.31 26.61
C ILE A 7 14.01 4.34 27.24
N THR A 8 12.74 4.77 27.33
CA THR A 8 11.65 3.88 27.72
C THR A 8 11.20 3.13 26.49
N VAL A 9 11.44 1.82 26.45
CA VAL A 9 10.91 0.94 25.40
C VAL A 9 9.54 0.48 25.84
N GLU A 10 8.50 1.05 25.27
CA GLU A 10 7.14 0.54 25.46
C GLU A 10 6.98 -0.77 24.67
N LYS A 11 6.46 -1.81 25.34
CA LYS A 11 6.13 -3.07 24.69
C LYS A 11 4.97 -2.81 23.73
N GLN A 12 5.23 -2.86 22.44
CA GLN A 12 4.17 -2.72 21.44
C GLN A 12 3.21 -3.92 21.52
N THR A 13 1.93 -3.65 21.64
CA THR A 13 0.89 -4.66 21.54
C THR A 13 0.67 -5.00 20.07
N LEU A 14 0.71 -6.30 19.73
CA LEU A 14 0.42 -6.76 18.39
C LEU A 14 -1.05 -6.47 18.05
N ALA A 15 -1.31 -5.87 16.89
CA ALA A 15 -2.66 -5.82 16.34
C ALA A 15 -3.12 -7.27 16.07
N PRO A 16 -4.31 -7.68 16.57
CA PRO A 16 -4.78 -9.04 16.40
C PRO A 16 -5.18 -9.30 14.93
N ALA A 17 -4.90 -10.50 14.45
CA ALA A 17 -5.38 -10.94 13.16
C ALA A 17 -6.90 -11.02 13.12
N LYS A 18 -7.48 -10.84 11.93
CA LYS A 18 -8.92 -10.97 11.69
C LYS A 18 -9.30 -12.44 11.48
N GLU A 19 -10.40 -12.83 12.07
CA GLU A 19 -11.04 -14.10 11.76
C GLU A 19 -11.98 -13.89 10.57
N VAL A 20 -11.58 -14.34 9.40
CA VAL A 20 -12.35 -14.21 8.16
C VAL A 20 -12.57 -15.59 7.57
N ALA A 21 -13.84 -15.96 7.40
CA ALA A 21 -14.20 -17.22 6.76
C ALA A 21 -14.20 -17.07 5.22
N ASN A 22 -13.75 -18.11 4.51
CA ASN A 22 -13.90 -18.22 3.06
C ASN A 22 -13.21 -17.11 2.23
N VAL A 23 -11.96 -16.79 2.57
CA VAL A 23 -11.18 -15.84 1.77
C VAL A 23 -10.80 -16.40 0.40
N THR A 24 -10.81 -15.55 -0.59
CA THR A 24 -10.39 -15.84 -1.98
C THR A 24 -9.09 -15.13 -2.28
N PRO A 25 -8.13 -15.75 -3.03
CA PRO A 25 -6.88 -15.10 -3.39
C PRO A 25 -7.08 -13.82 -4.21
N GLY A 26 -6.27 -12.80 -3.90
CA GLY A 26 -6.25 -11.51 -4.57
C GLY A 26 -6.90 -10.39 -3.78
N LEU A 27 -7.07 -9.23 -4.42
CA LEU A 27 -7.71 -8.04 -3.85
C LEU A 27 -8.85 -7.59 -4.75
N ILE A 28 -9.83 -6.93 -4.17
CA ILE A 28 -10.85 -6.19 -4.91
C ILE A 28 -10.25 -4.82 -5.29
N MET A 29 -10.22 -4.52 -6.57
CA MET A 29 -9.81 -3.22 -7.09
C MET A 29 -11.01 -2.46 -7.64
N GLU A 30 -11.20 -1.26 -7.14
CA GLU A 30 -12.11 -0.26 -7.68
C GLU A 30 -11.28 0.80 -8.40
N LYS A 31 -11.60 1.05 -9.67
CA LYS A 31 -10.87 1.95 -10.56
C LYS A 31 -11.83 3.01 -11.11
N THR A 32 -11.38 4.25 -11.13
CA THR A 32 -12.09 5.36 -11.75
C THR A 32 -11.19 6.15 -12.70
N TYR A 33 -11.73 6.62 -13.82
CA TYR A 33 -10.98 7.41 -14.79
C TYR A 33 -11.06 8.90 -14.49
N GLY A 34 -9.91 9.56 -14.59
CA GLY A 34 -9.79 10.98 -14.33
C GLY A 34 -8.42 11.31 -13.74
N SER A 35 -8.18 12.60 -13.56
CA SER A 35 -7.00 13.12 -12.87
C SER A 35 -7.46 13.72 -11.55
N PHE A 36 -6.98 13.18 -10.45
CA PHE A 36 -7.29 13.63 -9.09
C PHE A 36 -6.01 14.15 -8.45
N LEU A 37 -6.06 15.32 -7.85
CA LEU A 37 -4.89 15.93 -7.20
C LEU A 37 -4.58 15.30 -5.85
N ASN A 38 -5.59 14.74 -5.20
CA ASN A 38 -5.46 14.14 -3.87
C ASN A 38 -6.61 13.14 -3.60
N VAL A 39 -6.49 12.44 -2.49
CA VAL A 39 -7.46 11.41 -2.07
C VAL A 39 -8.86 12.00 -1.79
N ASN A 40 -8.94 13.26 -1.31
CA ASN A 40 -10.23 13.91 -1.06
C ASN A 40 -10.99 14.23 -2.35
N GLU A 41 -10.27 14.50 -3.43
CA GLU A 41 -10.88 14.63 -4.77
C GLU A 41 -11.31 13.27 -5.31
N LEU A 42 -10.44 12.25 -5.15
CA LEU A 42 -10.76 10.89 -5.54
C LEU A 42 -12.03 10.37 -4.84
N ALA A 43 -12.22 10.71 -3.58
CA ALA A 43 -13.40 10.31 -2.80
C ALA A 43 -14.73 10.87 -3.36
N LYS A 44 -14.70 11.88 -4.25
CA LYS A 44 -15.87 12.45 -4.90
C LYS A 44 -16.20 11.78 -6.25
N ALA A 45 -15.36 10.85 -6.70
CA ALA A 45 -15.62 10.13 -7.96
C ALA A 45 -16.86 9.24 -7.82
N THR A 46 -17.62 9.14 -8.89
CA THR A 46 -18.89 8.38 -8.94
C THR A 46 -18.82 7.14 -9.83
N ASP A 47 -17.96 7.17 -10.83
CA ASP A 47 -17.91 6.14 -11.86
C ASP A 47 -16.78 5.15 -11.55
N TRP A 48 -17.11 4.12 -10.79
CA TRP A 48 -16.18 3.10 -10.38
C TRP A 48 -16.39 1.78 -11.13
N GLU A 49 -15.31 1.28 -11.70
CA GLU A 49 -15.22 -0.08 -12.25
C GLU A 49 -14.60 -1.02 -11.22
N LYS A 50 -15.27 -2.13 -10.93
CA LYS A 50 -14.82 -3.12 -9.95
C LYS A 50 -14.25 -4.34 -10.64
N SER A 51 -13.12 -4.83 -10.14
CA SER A 51 -12.46 -6.05 -10.62
C SER A 51 -11.69 -6.72 -9.49
N THR A 52 -11.27 -7.96 -9.70
CA THR A 52 -10.31 -8.66 -8.82
C THR A 52 -8.93 -8.61 -9.45
N ILE A 53 -7.92 -8.34 -8.64
CA ILE A 53 -6.51 -8.38 -9.02
C ILE A 53 -5.78 -9.42 -8.17
N LYS A 54 -4.78 -10.07 -8.75
CA LYS A 54 -3.97 -11.08 -8.03
C LYS A 54 -2.70 -10.49 -7.42
N ASP A 55 -2.22 -9.37 -7.98
CA ASP A 55 -0.95 -8.76 -7.63
C ASP A 55 -1.11 -7.24 -7.53
N LEU A 56 -0.46 -6.64 -6.53
CA LEU A 56 -0.41 -5.18 -6.37
C LEU A 56 0.14 -4.48 -7.62
N ALA A 57 1.06 -5.09 -8.33
CA ALA A 57 1.59 -4.55 -9.58
C ALA A 57 0.51 -4.35 -10.65
N GLU A 58 -0.63 -5.03 -10.56
CA GLU A 58 -1.74 -4.86 -11.49
C GLU A 58 -2.45 -3.51 -11.34
N ILE A 59 -2.33 -2.87 -10.17
CA ILE A 59 -2.97 -1.58 -9.90
C ILE A 59 -2.56 -0.54 -10.95
N ASN A 60 -1.30 -0.50 -11.35
CA ASN A 60 -0.81 0.51 -12.30
C ASN A 60 0.01 -0.03 -13.48
N LYS A 61 0.02 -1.34 -13.71
CA LYS A 61 0.84 -1.96 -14.77
C LYS A 61 0.64 -1.37 -16.17
N ASN A 62 -0.55 -0.89 -16.47
CA ASN A 62 -0.88 -0.29 -17.76
C ASN A 62 -0.34 1.14 -17.91
N ILE A 63 -0.03 1.80 -16.78
CA ILE A 63 0.48 3.18 -16.74
C ILE A 63 2.01 3.18 -16.74
N VAL A 64 2.64 2.19 -16.12
CA VAL A 64 4.09 2.12 -15.92
C VAL A 64 4.88 1.98 -17.22
N ARG A 65 4.29 1.48 -18.28
CA ARG A 65 4.93 1.39 -19.58
C ARG A 65 4.94 2.75 -20.28
N TRP A 66 5.99 3.48 -20.09
CA TRP A 66 6.19 4.84 -20.58
C TRP A 66 5.87 5.05 -22.07
N ARG A 67 6.06 4.07 -22.93
CA ARG A 67 5.68 4.14 -24.36
C ARG A 67 4.17 4.14 -24.57
N SER A 68 3.41 3.66 -23.60
CA SER A 68 1.96 3.57 -23.63
C SER A 68 1.26 4.76 -22.94
N ILE A 69 2.00 5.62 -22.24
CA ILE A 69 1.44 6.72 -21.44
C ILE A 69 0.56 7.66 -22.26
N ARG A 70 0.89 7.89 -23.53
CA ARG A 70 0.11 8.75 -24.41
C ARG A 70 -1.23 8.14 -24.83
N ALA A 71 -1.33 6.82 -24.78
CA ALA A 71 -2.51 6.07 -25.22
C ALA A 71 -3.42 5.64 -24.05
N VAL A 72 -2.92 5.68 -22.81
CA VAL A 72 -3.69 5.24 -21.64
C VAL A 72 -4.45 6.41 -21.04
N LYS A 73 -5.75 6.26 -20.91
CA LYS A 73 -6.61 7.19 -20.17
C LYS A 73 -6.17 7.18 -18.69
N PRO A 74 -5.90 8.34 -18.07
CA PRO A 74 -5.53 8.39 -16.66
C PRO A 74 -6.60 7.76 -15.78
N TYR A 75 -6.20 7.00 -14.79
CA TYR A 75 -7.09 6.42 -13.79
C TYR A 75 -6.45 6.42 -12.40
N SER A 76 -7.28 6.39 -11.39
CA SER A 76 -6.91 6.13 -10.00
C SER A 76 -7.61 4.86 -9.52
N ALA A 77 -7.06 4.21 -8.51
CA ALA A 77 -7.59 2.96 -8.02
C ALA A 77 -7.47 2.85 -6.50
N ILE A 78 -8.41 2.11 -5.94
CA ILE A 78 -8.38 1.67 -4.53
C ILE A 78 -8.44 0.15 -4.56
N ALA A 79 -7.44 -0.50 -3.96
CA ALA A 79 -7.44 -1.95 -3.78
C ALA A 79 -7.69 -2.27 -2.31
N THR A 80 -8.61 -3.18 -2.04
CA THR A 80 -9.01 -3.60 -0.69
C THR A 80 -9.07 -5.10 -0.55
N GLY A 81 -8.80 -5.57 0.65
CA GLY A 81 -8.84 -6.99 1.01
C GLY A 81 -8.03 -7.23 2.27
N TYR A 82 -7.27 -8.32 2.27
CA TYR A 82 -6.46 -8.73 3.41
C TYR A 82 -5.04 -9.05 2.97
N ILE A 83 -4.09 -8.77 3.87
CA ILE A 83 -2.72 -9.25 3.79
C ILE A 83 -2.50 -10.33 4.85
N ASN A 84 -1.94 -11.46 4.46
CA ASN A 84 -1.58 -12.53 5.39
C ASN A 84 -0.15 -12.33 5.91
N ILE A 85 -0.04 -12.01 7.18
CA ILE A 85 1.23 -11.83 7.88
C ILE A 85 1.76 -13.21 8.32
N PRO A 86 2.99 -13.59 7.95
CA PRO A 86 3.48 -14.95 8.13
C PRO A 86 3.78 -15.32 9.59
N GLU A 87 4.14 -14.33 10.42
CA GLU A 87 4.51 -14.55 11.83
C GLU A 87 4.30 -13.27 12.66
N ASP A 88 4.17 -13.43 13.98
CA ASP A 88 4.08 -12.31 14.90
C ASP A 88 5.33 -11.43 14.85
N GLY A 89 5.14 -10.11 14.88
CA GLY A 89 6.29 -9.21 14.93
C GLY A 89 5.97 -7.74 14.67
N VAL A 90 7.02 -6.94 14.77
CA VAL A 90 7.02 -5.54 14.34
C VAL A 90 7.55 -5.50 12.90
N TYR A 91 6.75 -4.98 12.00
CA TYR A 91 7.06 -4.87 10.59
C TYR A 91 7.29 -3.42 10.21
N PHE A 92 8.41 -3.17 9.52
CA PHE A 92 8.61 -1.94 8.76
C PHE A 92 7.97 -2.11 7.39
N ILE A 93 7.22 -1.09 6.97
CA ILE A 93 6.48 -1.09 5.72
C ILE A 93 6.98 0.05 4.87
N SER A 94 7.35 -0.27 3.63
CA SER A 94 7.79 0.70 2.63
C SER A 94 6.94 0.55 1.37
N SER A 95 6.50 1.67 0.81
CA SER A 95 5.67 1.68 -0.40
C SER A 95 5.79 3.01 -1.14
N ASN A 96 5.57 2.96 -2.44
CA ASN A 96 5.44 4.12 -3.31
C ASN A 96 3.98 4.47 -3.66
N ASN A 97 3.02 3.78 -3.04
CA ASN A 97 1.60 4.10 -3.21
C ASN A 97 1.23 5.42 -2.54
N GLU A 98 0.11 6.02 -2.95
CA GLU A 98 -0.40 7.27 -2.33
C GLU A 98 -0.70 7.05 -0.86
N GLU A 99 -1.47 6.03 -0.55
CA GLU A 99 -1.76 5.60 0.81
C GLU A 99 -1.71 4.09 0.93
N VAL A 100 -1.21 3.61 2.08
CA VAL A 100 -1.33 2.22 2.52
C VAL A 100 -1.89 2.20 3.92
N TRP A 101 -2.95 1.46 4.10
CA TRP A 101 -3.66 1.28 5.36
C TRP A 101 -3.65 -0.18 5.75
N ILE A 102 -3.37 -0.47 7.02
CA ILE A 102 -3.52 -1.81 7.61
C ILE A 102 -4.39 -1.67 8.86
N ASP A 103 -5.43 -2.49 8.97
CA ASP A 103 -6.41 -2.49 10.05
C ASP A 103 -6.97 -1.09 10.36
N GLY A 104 -7.28 -0.31 9.31
CA GLY A 104 -7.80 1.04 9.43
C GLY A 104 -6.77 2.10 9.85
N LYS A 105 -5.50 1.72 10.05
CA LYS A 105 -4.42 2.65 10.38
C LYS A 105 -3.68 3.08 9.10
N LEU A 106 -3.61 4.39 8.85
CA LEU A 106 -2.81 4.96 7.77
C LEU A 106 -1.32 4.82 8.11
N LEU A 107 -0.60 4.03 7.33
CA LEU A 107 0.82 3.75 7.53
C LEU A 107 1.71 4.50 6.54
N ILE A 108 1.29 4.57 5.30
CA ILE A 108 1.97 5.31 4.24
C ILE A 108 1.05 6.42 3.76
N ASN A 109 1.55 7.64 3.77
CA ASN A 109 0.88 8.81 3.22
C ASN A 109 1.89 9.61 2.40
N ASN A 110 1.80 9.48 1.09
CA ASN A 110 2.62 10.19 0.13
C ASN A 110 1.90 11.41 -0.46
N ALA A 111 0.85 11.90 0.20
CA ALA A 111 0.04 13.00 -0.29
C ALA A 111 0.85 14.27 -0.53
N GLY A 112 0.73 14.82 -1.72
CA GLY A 112 1.35 16.09 -2.10
C GLY A 112 2.83 16.04 -2.38
N GLU A 113 3.47 14.87 -2.33
CA GLU A 113 4.89 14.74 -2.64
C GLU A 113 5.17 14.47 -4.10
N THR A 114 6.28 15.02 -4.58
CA THR A 114 6.82 14.67 -5.90
C THR A 114 7.48 13.30 -5.80
N LYS A 115 6.78 12.27 -6.20
CA LYS A 115 7.06 10.86 -5.90
C LYS A 115 8.17 10.23 -6.73
N ARG A 116 9.24 10.92 -6.97
CA ARG A 116 10.33 10.38 -7.79
C ARG A 116 11.25 9.43 -7.06
N PHE A 117 10.86 8.43 -6.38
CA PHE A 117 11.63 7.54 -5.52
C PHE A 117 11.38 7.78 -4.02
N SER A 118 10.36 8.55 -3.66
CA SER A 118 10.00 8.66 -2.26
C SER A 118 9.37 7.35 -1.82
N ARG A 119 9.97 6.72 -0.85
CA ARG A 119 9.40 5.64 -0.08
C ARG A 119 9.31 6.12 1.36
N HIS A 120 8.17 5.94 1.97
CA HIS A 120 7.98 6.26 3.36
C HIS A 120 7.95 4.97 4.15
N ASP A 121 8.90 4.84 5.06
CA ASP A 121 9.00 3.69 5.95
C ASP A 121 8.27 4.02 7.26
N THR A 122 7.41 3.12 7.66
CA THR A 122 6.73 3.16 8.95
C THR A 122 6.72 1.77 9.56
N SER A 123 6.32 1.66 10.83
CA SER A 123 6.26 0.38 11.50
C SER A 123 4.91 0.12 12.14
N ILE A 124 4.56 -1.16 12.21
CA ILE A 124 3.35 -1.67 12.86
C ILE A 124 3.63 -3.03 13.48
N ALA A 125 3.09 -3.25 14.67
CA ALA A 125 3.14 -4.54 15.35
C ALA A 125 1.92 -5.37 14.97
N LEU A 126 2.12 -6.51 14.32
CA LEU A 126 1.07 -7.38 13.77
C LEU A 126 1.21 -8.80 14.30
N ALA A 127 0.10 -9.42 14.64
CA ALA A 127 0.01 -10.85 14.87
C ALA A 127 0.08 -11.61 13.54
N LYS A 128 0.43 -12.87 13.58
CA LYS A 128 0.32 -13.78 12.44
C LYS A 128 -1.12 -13.91 11.99
N GLY A 129 -1.37 -13.86 10.69
CA GLY A 129 -2.68 -14.05 10.09
C GLY A 129 -3.15 -12.90 9.22
N LEU A 130 -4.46 -12.82 8.97
CA LEU A 130 -5.07 -11.84 8.07
C LEU A 130 -5.23 -10.47 8.74
N HIS A 131 -4.83 -9.43 8.03
CA HIS A 131 -5.04 -8.02 8.40
C HIS A 131 -5.70 -7.28 7.24
N GLU A 132 -6.65 -6.40 7.54
CA GLU A 132 -7.27 -5.57 6.52
C GLU A 132 -6.23 -4.73 5.79
N LEU A 133 -6.24 -4.76 4.46
CA LEU A 133 -5.38 -3.98 3.61
C LEU A 133 -6.20 -3.06 2.71
N LYS A 134 -5.81 -1.78 2.67
CA LYS A 134 -6.30 -0.83 1.66
C LYS A 134 -5.10 -0.10 1.07
N VAL A 135 -5.05 -0.06 -0.26
CA VAL A 135 -4.03 0.63 -1.03
C VAL A 135 -4.70 1.64 -1.93
N VAL A 136 -4.23 2.90 -1.90
CA VAL A 136 -4.72 3.96 -2.78
C VAL A 136 -3.64 4.34 -3.77
N PHE A 137 -4.01 4.36 -5.04
CA PHE A 137 -3.20 4.78 -6.16
C PHE A 137 -3.83 5.99 -6.86
N LEU A 138 -3.08 7.07 -7.00
CA LEU A 138 -3.47 8.23 -7.80
C LEU A 138 -2.69 8.26 -9.10
N GLY A 139 -3.38 8.02 -10.22
CA GLY A 139 -2.83 8.12 -11.58
C GLY A 139 -2.76 9.55 -12.07
N ASN A 140 -2.18 10.45 -11.28
CA ASN A 140 -2.11 11.87 -11.59
C ASN A 140 -0.97 12.17 -12.56
N ARG A 141 -1.28 12.78 -13.70
CA ARG A 141 -0.27 13.25 -14.68
C ARG A 141 0.52 14.46 -14.19
N LEU A 142 -0.04 15.25 -13.29
CA LEU A 142 0.60 16.48 -12.79
C LEU A 142 1.67 16.16 -11.74
N GLY A 143 1.55 15.04 -11.05
CA GLY A 143 2.45 14.62 -9.97
C GLY A 143 3.81 14.09 -10.44
N GLY A 144 4.04 13.99 -11.73
CA GLY A 144 5.34 13.66 -12.28
C GLY A 144 5.66 12.17 -12.36
N TRP A 145 6.86 11.93 -12.65
CA TRP A 145 7.57 10.75 -13.07
C TRP A 145 7.39 9.44 -12.30
N PRO A 146 7.26 9.39 -10.99
CA PRO A 146 7.37 8.12 -10.27
C PRO A 146 6.17 7.21 -10.43
N THR A 147 5.00 7.78 -10.57
CA THR A 147 3.76 7.04 -10.81
C THR A 147 3.83 6.20 -12.09
N TYR A 148 4.70 6.59 -13.03
CA TYR A 148 4.86 5.94 -14.32
C TYR A 148 6.05 4.97 -14.40
N TRP A 149 6.92 4.95 -13.39
CA TRP A 149 8.16 4.18 -13.43
C TRP A 149 8.18 3.00 -12.49
N ASN A 150 7.46 3.09 -11.39
CA ASN A 150 7.42 2.05 -10.37
C ASN A 150 6.04 1.40 -10.31
N LEU A 151 6.03 0.08 -10.31
CA LEU A 151 4.82 -0.67 -10.00
C LEU A 151 4.36 -0.36 -8.58
N CYS A 152 3.04 -0.45 -8.36
CA CYS A 152 2.49 -0.43 -7.01
C CYS A 152 3.00 -1.63 -6.24
N GLU A 153 3.81 -1.40 -5.24
CA GLU A 153 4.49 -2.44 -4.47
C GLU A 153 4.47 -2.09 -2.99
N ILE A 154 4.50 -3.11 -2.16
CA ILE A 154 4.70 -2.99 -0.72
C ILE A 154 5.84 -3.92 -0.34
N GLU A 155 6.81 -3.39 0.39
CA GLU A 155 7.85 -4.16 1.04
C GLU A 155 7.58 -4.26 2.52
N LEU A 156 7.82 -5.43 3.07
CA LEU A 156 7.79 -5.71 4.50
C LEU A 156 9.19 -6.11 4.98
N ARG A 157 9.58 -5.61 6.14
CA ARG A 157 10.79 -6.07 6.84
C ARG A 157 10.46 -6.27 8.31
N LYS A 158 10.61 -7.48 8.82
CA LYS A 158 10.48 -7.75 10.25
C LYS A 158 11.63 -7.10 11.02
N SER A 159 11.38 -6.54 12.18
CA SER A 159 12.33 -5.73 12.94
C SER A 159 13.61 -6.48 13.36
N ASP A 160 13.53 -7.80 13.47
CA ASP A 160 14.64 -8.69 13.79
C ASP A 160 15.33 -9.31 12.56
N ASN A 161 14.97 -8.85 11.36
CA ASN A 161 15.51 -9.32 10.10
C ASN A 161 15.86 -8.14 9.18
N ASP A 162 17.06 -8.12 8.64
CA ASP A 162 17.53 -7.05 7.76
C ASP A 162 17.02 -7.15 6.31
N LYS A 163 16.30 -8.22 5.98
CA LYS A 163 15.79 -8.44 4.63
C LYS A 163 14.39 -7.86 4.46
N PHE A 164 14.23 -7.01 3.46
CA PHE A 164 12.93 -6.67 2.92
C PHE A 164 12.37 -7.83 2.09
N VAL A 165 11.09 -8.07 2.24
CA VAL A 165 10.32 -9.05 1.47
C VAL A 165 9.18 -8.31 0.78
N TRP A 166 9.06 -8.52 -0.52
CA TRP A 166 7.92 -8.01 -1.27
C TRP A 166 6.64 -8.71 -0.85
N VAL A 167 5.56 -7.95 -0.78
CA VAL A 167 4.23 -8.53 -0.66
C VAL A 167 3.91 -9.23 -1.97
N THR A 168 3.75 -10.55 -1.90
CA THR A 168 3.53 -11.43 -3.05
C THR A 168 2.06 -11.82 -3.17
N PRO A 169 1.61 -12.29 -4.36
CA PRO A 169 0.21 -12.66 -4.60
C PRO A 169 -0.38 -13.68 -3.61
N ASP A 170 0.44 -14.59 -3.10
CA ASP A 170 0.05 -15.61 -2.12
C ASP A 170 -0.20 -15.06 -0.70
N MET A 171 0.16 -13.79 -0.47
CA MET A 171 -0.15 -13.08 0.78
C MET A 171 -1.45 -12.27 0.69
N LEU A 172 -2.09 -12.18 -0.47
CA LEU A 172 -3.22 -11.29 -0.72
C LEU A 172 -4.54 -12.06 -0.87
N PHE A 173 -5.58 -11.58 -0.17
CA PHE A 173 -6.90 -12.23 -0.12
C PHE A 173 -8.04 -11.19 -0.07
N HIS A 174 -9.25 -11.61 -0.44
CA HIS A 174 -10.50 -10.86 -0.29
C HIS A 174 -11.68 -11.75 0.04
#